data_bc293f35dc012510b5809e5390150c0a
#
_entry.id   bc293f35dc012510b5809e5390150c0a
#
_cell.length_a   1.000
_cell.length_b   1.000
_cell.length_c   1.000
_cell.angle_alpha   90.00
_cell.angle_beta   90.00
_cell.angle_gamma   90.00
#
_symmetry.space_group_name_H-M   'P 1'
#
loop_
_entity.id
_entity.type
_entity.pdbx_description
1 polymer ?
#
loop_
_entity_poly.entity_id
_entity_poly.type
_entity_poly.pdbx_seq_one_letter_code
_entity_poly.pdbx_strand_id
1 'polypeptide(L)'
;GWESLDEATLTIRLKWLGIFFRPVTPGRFMVRLRLPNGVISAEQLAVLAEVVDRCGEHGSADITTRQNLQLRGLLLEDMAPLMAQLERVGLTSRQSGHDNPRNITGNPLAGIDPEEIIDTRPLVDAIQAALLGPAGPRNLPRKFNVAVGGAPDSFLLHNDLAFLPAHHNGELGFTVMVGGFFSAQRNELAIPLGLWLPADQLSGFTLAVLRHFERAGNRQQRNKSRLMYLIDQLGLEGYRQAVLDSWTELVAELAAQQESHHAGDPATAAPHDGSHLVSRAPRDGLGVQPQKQAGLHWVGLHVPMGRLDAAAMAELARLVRTHGSGELRLTEAQNALIVNVPAARIQALQAEPLLQRFRPDPSPLQAEAVSCTGNAYCSFALIPTKGTAQMVLEELEQRVELPHAVRMHWTGCPNACGQPYMGQIGLMGAKARKDGQMVEAAKIFLGGAMDAGPKLAELHDKGVPLSDLADVLEQLLVERFGARRRDPAAGPSPSVAVS
;
A
#
# COMPACT_ATOMS: atom_id res chain seq x y z
N GLY A 1 18.81 -13.57 25.04
CA GLY A 1 18.65 -13.11 23.67
C GLY A 1 17.32 -13.56 23.10
N TRP A 2 17.07 -13.33 21.82
CA TRP A 2 15.82 -13.69 21.13
C TRP A 2 15.59 -15.21 21.10
N GLU A 3 16.64 -16.03 21.16
CA GLU A 3 16.59 -17.49 21.20
C GLU A 3 15.88 -18.05 22.44
N SER A 4 15.79 -17.27 23.50
CA SER A 4 15.07 -17.65 24.73
C SER A 4 13.57 -17.39 24.67
N LEU A 5 13.07 -16.73 23.60
CA LEU A 5 11.66 -16.45 23.42
C LEU A 5 10.92 -17.66 22.88
N ASP A 6 9.74 -17.96 23.43
CA ASP A 6 8.86 -18.99 22.92
C ASP A 6 8.28 -18.66 21.52
N GLU A 7 7.88 -19.68 20.76
CA GLU A 7 7.37 -19.54 19.41
C GLU A 7 6.15 -18.62 19.33
N ALA A 8 5.25 -18.68 20.31
CA ALA A 8 4.06 -17.82 20.33
C ALA A 8 4.42 -16.36 20.49
N THR A 9 5.46 -16.05 21.29
CA THR A 9 6.00 -14.70 21.42
C THR A 9 6.58 -14.22 20.09
N LEU A 10 7.46 -14.99 19.45
CA LEU A 10 8.09 -14.63 18.18
C LEU A 10 7.09 -14.51 17.01
N THR A 11 6.07 -15.38 16.97
CA THR A 11 5.19 -15.46 15.80
C THR A 11 3.85 -14.74 15.98
N ILE A 12 3.42 -14.45 17.19
CA ILE A 12 2.12 -13.82 17.48
C ILE A 12 2.29 -12.53 18.30
N ARG A 13 2.78 -12.61 19.56
CA ARG A 13 2.73 -11.49 20.51
C ARG A 13 3.52 -10.28 20.02
N LEU A 14 4.75 -10.45 19.54
CA LEU A 14 5.56 -9.38 18.98
C LEU A 14 4.89 -8.68 17.78
N LYS A 15 4.12 -9.40 16.97
CA LYS A 15 3.41 -8.81 15.84
C LYS A 15 2.29 -7.83 16.25
N TRP A 16 1.76 -7.96 17.46
CA TRP A 16 0.84 -6.97 18.03
C TRP A 16 1.49 -5.64 18.29
N LEU A 17 2.79 -5.66 18.62
CA LEU A 17 3.62 -4.48 18.76
C LEU A 17 4.20 -4.00 17.42
N GLY A 18 3.86 -4.68 16.30
CA GLY A 18 4.41 -4.38 14.99
C GLY A 18 5.82 -4.90 14.75
N ILE A 19 6.32 -5.79 15.63
CA ILE A 19 7.65 -6.40 15.56
C ILE A 19 7.54 -7.77 14.90
N PHE A 20 8.41 -8.03 13.92
CA PHE A 20 8.37 -9.28 13.14
C PHE A 20 9.73 -9.97 13.16
N PHE A 21 9.75 -11.16 13.73
CA PHE A 21 10.83 -12.12 13.53
C PHE A 21 10.70 -12.78 12.15
N ARG A 22 11.83 -13.04 11.51
CA ARG A 22 11.92 -13.75 10.23
C ARG A 22 13.04 -14.79 10.27
N PRO A 23 12.75 -16.09 10.03
CA PRO A 23 13.79 -17.13 10.03
C PRO A 23 14.90 -16.90 8.99
N VAL A 24 14.62 -16.17 7.90
CA VAL A 24 15.61 -15.84 6.86
C VAL A 24 16.63 -14.78 7.29
N THR A 25 16.35 -14.05 8.38
CA THR A 25 17.26 -13.07 9.00
C THR A 25 17.31 -13.30 10.50
N PRO A 26 17.89 -14.42 10.98
CA PRO A 26 17.88 -14.77 12.39
C PRO A 26 18.60 -13.71 13.23
N GLY A 27 18.00 -13.36 14.40
CA GLY A 27 18.49 -12.29 15.26
C GLY A 27 18.18 -10.87 14.79
N ARG A 28 17.71 -10.69 13.56
CA ARG A 28 17.33 -9.39 13.02
C ARG A 28 15.80 -9.32 12.85
N PHE A 29 15.23 -8.23 13.32
CA PHE A 29 13.79 -7.99 13.32
C PHE A 29 13.40 -6.91 12.33
N MET A 30 12.13 -6.93 11.95
CA MET A 30 11.48 -5.87 11.17
C MET A 30 10.41 -5.22 12.03
N VAL A 31 10.34 -3.90 12.02
CA VAL A 31 9.24 -3.13 12.62
C VAL A 31 8.40 -2.51 11.51
N ARG A 32 7.09 -2.70 11.60
CA ARG A 32 6.10 -2.07 10.71
C ARG A 32 5.39 -0.96 11.45
N LEU A 33 5.43 0.23 10.89
CA LEU A 33 4.77 1.40 11.45
C LEU A 33 3.26 1.42 11.13
N ARG A 34 2.59 2.46 11.62
CA ARG A 34 1.32 2.98 11.13
C ARG A 34 1.53 4.41 10.66
N LEU A 35 1.27 4.65 9.41
CA LEU A 35 1.35 5.95 8.75
C LEU A 35 0.02 6.17 8.01
N PRO A 36 -1.02 6.67 8.67
CA PRO A 36 -2.32 6.91 8.05
C PRO A 36 -2.13 7.73 6.78
N ASN A 37 -2.73 7.29 5.67
CA ASN A 37 -2.60 7.93 4.36
C ASN A 37 -1.15 8.15 3.86
N GLY A 38 -0.17 7.44 4.45
CA GLY A 38 1.24 7.57 4.08
C GLY A 38 1.91 8.88 4.49
N VAL A 39 1.28 9.68 5.33
CA VAL A 39 1.82 10.99 5.75
C VAL A 39 2.87 10.81 6.84
N ILE A 40 4.03 11.45 6.66
CA ILE A 40 5.14 11.45 7.62
C ILE A 40 5.81 12.82 7.66
N SER A 41 6.09 13.35 8.87
CA SER A 41 6.79 14.61 9.03
C SER A 41 8.30 14.46 8.84
N ALA A 42 8.98 15.57 8.55
CA ALA A 42 10.44 15.64 8.48
C ALA A 42 11.11 15.20 9.80
N GLU A 43 10.51 15.53 10.95
CA GLU A 43 11.01 15.11 12.27
C GLU A 43 10.88 13.59 12.46
N GLN A 44 9.71 13.05 12.17
CA GLN A 44 9.45 11.62 12.22
C GLN A 44 10.41 10.85 11.32
N LEU A 45 10.60 11.31 10.08
CA LEU A 45 11.48 10.66 9.12
C LEU A 45 12.95 10.73 9.55
N ALA A 46 13.41 11.85 10.15
CA ALA A 46 14.77 11.98 10.68
C ALA A 46 15.02 10.98 11.84
N VAL A 47 14.08 10.84 12.77
CA VAL A 47 14.18 9.82 13.85
C VAL A 47 14.26 8.40 13.27
N LEU A 48 13.47 8.08 12.24
CA LEU A 48 13.53 6.77 11.59
C LEU A 48 14.85 6.55 10.84
N ALA A 49 15.41 7.60 10.23
CA ALA A 49 16.72 7.54 9.58
C ALA A 49 17.84 7.17 10.59
N GLU A 50 17.85 7.81 11.76
CA GLU A 50 18.80 7.48 12.84
C GLU A 50 18.64 6.03 13.34
N VAL A 51 17.40 5.53 13.41
CA VAL A 51 17.12 4.14 13.78
C VAL A 51 17.71 3.17 12.77
N VAL A 52 17.52 3.44 11.46
CA VAL A 52 18.05 2.61 10.37
C VAL A 52 19.58 2.70 10.30
N ASP A 53 20.16 3.87 10.52
CA ASP A 53 21.61 4.10 10.52
C ASP A 53 22.33 3.25 11.59
N ARG A 54 21.78 3.20 12.80
CA ARG A 54 22.32 2.35 13.89
C ARG A 54 22.36 0.85 13.57
N CYS A 55 21.55 0.39 12.60
CA CYS A 55 21.57 -0.99 12.15
C CYS A 55 22.72 -1.31 11.18
N GLY A 56 23.51 -0.30 10.77
CA GLY A 56 24.64 -0.42 9.84
C GLY A 56 24.23 -1.05 8.52
N GLU A 57 25.04 -1.97 7.99
CA GLU A 57 24.79 -2.66 6.70
C GLU A 57 23.48 -3.46 6.65
N HIS A 58 22.91 -3.80 7.81
CA HIS A 58 21.62 -4.49 7.92
C HIS A 58 20.43 -3.53 7.89
N GLY A 59 20.68 -2.23 8.06
CA GLY A 59 19.66 -1.19 8.14
C GLY A 59 19.05 -0.88 6.79
N SER A 60 17.72 -0.91 6.70
CA SER A 60 16.97 -0.39 5.55
C SER A 60 15.53 -0.12 5.92
N ALA A 61 14.84 0.66 5.10
CA ALA A 61 13.40 0.82 5.17
C ALA A 61 12.77 0.47 3.82
N ASP A 62 11.59 -0.15 3.85
CA ASP A 62 10.79 -0.40 2.66
C ASP A 62 9.50 0.41 2.71
N ILE A 63 9.23 1.22 1.70
CA ILE A 63 7.90 1.75 1.40
C ILE A 63 7.04 0.58 0.94
N THR A 64 5.82 0.48 1.47
CA THR A 64 4.94 -0.64 1.18
C THR A 64 3.79 -0.24 0.25
N THR A 65 3.16 -1.22 -0.38
CA THR A 65 1.92 -1.06 -1.16
C THR A 65 0.71 -0.64 -0.31
N ARG A 66 0.93 -0.19 0.94
CA ARG A 66 -0.08 0.39 1.84
C ARG A 66 0.41 1.69 2.45
N GLN A 67 1.17 2.47 1.68
CA GLN A 67 1.63 3.80 2.10
C GLN A 67 2.28 3.79 3.49
N ASN A 68 3.11 2.79 3.78
CA ASN A 68 3.68 2.57 5.11
C ASN A 68 5.17 2.27 5.03
N LEU A 69 5.87 2.33 6.14
CA LEU A 69 7.29 1.97 6.25
C LEU A 69 7.47 0.68 7.07
N GLN A 70 8.44 -0.11 6.63
CA GLN A 70 8.96 -1.26 7.36
C GLN A 70 10.45 -1.07 7.58
N LEU A 71 10.86 -0.88 8.84
CA LEU A 71 12.26 -0.77 9.24
C LEU A 71 12.86 -2.16 9.43
N ARG A 72 14.08 -2.39 8.98
CA ARG A 72 14.76 -3.67 9.01
C ARG A 72 16.13 -3.60 9.65
N GLY A 73 16.65 -4.75 10.05
CA GLY A 73 17.99 -4.87 10.62
C GLY A 73 18.07 -4.70 12.13
N LEU A 74 16.95 -4.44 12.80
CA LEU A 74 16.84 -4.15 14.22
C LEU A 74 17.16 -5.37 15.09
N LEU A 75 17.80 -5.17 16.23
CA LEU A 75 17.99 -6.18 17.26
C LEU A 75 16.83 -6.18 18.26
N LEU A 76 16.69 -7.26 19.04
CA LEU A 76 15.62 -7.33 20.05
C LEU A 76 15.79 -6.26 21.13
N GLU A 77 17.02 -5.97 21.53
CA GLU A 77 17.37 -4.93 22.51
C GLU A 77 17.01 -3.52 22.05
N ASP A 78 16.93 -3.28 20.75
CA ASP A 78 16.54 -1.98 20.19
C ASP A 78 15.04 -1.67 20.35
N MET A 79 14.20 -2.69 20.63
CA MET A 79 12.75 -2.56 20.54
C MET A 79 12.17 -1.59 21.57
N ALA A 80 12.59 -1.68 22.84
CA ALA A 80 12.05 -0.79 23.88
C ALA A 80 12.48 0.67 23.65
N PRO A 81 13.78 0.99 23.40
CA PRO A 81 14.19 2.33 22.99
C PRO A 81 13.45 2.85 21.76
N LEU A 82 13.26 2.00 20.73
CA LEU A 82 12.56 2.38 19.53
C LEU A 82 11.10 2.75 19.82
N MET A 83 10.36 1.94 20.59
CA MET A 83 8.95 2.25 20.93
C MET A 83 8.85 3.61 21.63
N ALA A 84 9.75 3.92 22.56
CA ALA A 84 9.81 5.21 23.23
C ALA A 84 10.16 6.37 22.27
N GLN A 85 11.03 6.13 21.27
CA GLN A 85 11.34 7.12 20.23
C GLN A 85 10.14 7.38 19.32
N LEU A 86 9.44 6.33 18.91
CA LEU A 86 8.22 6.46 18.07
C LEU A 86 7.15 7.27 18.81
N GLU A 87 6.88 6.96 20.08
CA GLU A 87 5.88 7.66 20.88
C GLU A 87 6.19 9.16 21.02
N ARG A 88 7.45 9.53 21.24
CA ARG A 88 7.86 10.94 21.36
C ARG A 88 7.57 11.77 20.10
N VAL A 89 7.59 11.16 18.92
CA VAL A 89 7.28 11.84 17.64
C VAL A 89 5.88 11.54 17.12
N GLY A 90 5.00 10.98 17.98
CA GLY A 90 3.61 10.67 17.60
C GLY A 90 3.46 9.52 16.61
N LEU A 91 4.46 8.64 16.49
CA LEU A 91 4.37 7.43 15.68
C LEU A 91 4.03 6.20 16.52
N THR A 92 3.48 5.19 15.88
CA THR A 92 3.20 3.90 16.51
C THR A 92 3.37 2.76 15.53
N SER A 93 3.68 1.58 16.07
CA SER A 93 3.69 0.30 15.36
C SER A 93 2.62 -0.67 15.88
N ARG A 94 1.85 -0.25 16.92
CA ARG A 94 0.85 -1.10 17.58
C ARG A 94 -0.17 -1.65 16.59
N GLN A 95 -0.52 -2.93 16.76
CA GLN A 95 -1.54 -3.65 15.97
C GLN A 95 -1.30 -3.62 14.45
N SER A 96 -0.06 -3.33 13.98
CA SER A 96 0.25 -3.31 12.54
C SER A 96 0.49 -4.70 11.95
N GLY A 97 0.58 -5.73 12.78
CA GLY A 97 0.82 -7.13 12.40
C GLY A 97 -0.27 -8.10 12.82
N HIS A 98 -0.06 -9.39 12.59
CA HIS A 98 -0.99 -10.48 12.88
C HIS A 98 -2.39 -10.26 12.27
N ASP A 99 -3.45 -10.71 12.93
CA ASP A 99 -4.83 -10.57 12.47
C ASP A 99 -5.46 -9.28 13.03
N ASN A 100 -4.91 -8.15 12.57
CA ASN A 100 -5.32 -6.78 12.91
C ASN A 100 -5.65 -5.98 11.65
N PRO A 101 -6.35 -4.86 11.77
CA PRO A 101 -6.45 -3.87 10.69
C PRO A 101 -5.06 -3.38 10.30
N ARG A 102 -4.82 -3.27 8.99
CA ARG A 102 -3.55 -2.74 8.46
C ARG A 102 -3.53 -1.22 8.48
N ASN A 103 -2.43 -0.63 7.96
CA ASN A 103 -2.40 0.80 7.71
C ASN A 103 -3.59 1.19 6.84
N ILE A 104 -4.24 2.30 7.17
CA ILE A 104 -5.35 2.84 6.38
C ILE A 104 -4.74 3.57 5.20
N THR A 105 -5.16 3.22 3.99
CA THR A 105 -4.71 3.84 2.75
C THR A 105 -5.74 4.85 2.24
N GLY A 106 -5.25 5.79 1.45
CA GLY A 106 -6.08 6.79 0.78
C GLY A 106 -5.32 7.44 -0.37
N ASN A 107 -5.89 8.47 -0.96
CA ASN A 107 -5.20 9.20 -2.01
C ASN A 107 -3.95 9.90 -1.43
N PRO A 108 -2.73 9.62 -1.91
CA PRO A 108 -1.52 10.31 -1.46
C PRO A 108 -1.53 11.82 -1.76
N LEU A 109 -2.38 12.25 -2.69
CA LEU A 109 -2.60 13.66 -3.04
C LEU A 109 -3.73 14.32 -2.24
N ALA A 110 -4.28 13.66 -1.20
CA ALA A 110 -5.37 14.21 -0.40
C ALA A 110 -5.01 15.59 0.17
N GLY A 111 -5.92 16.55 0.03
CA GLY A 111 -5.77 17.95 0.45
C GLY A 111 -4.95 18.83 -0.52
N ILE A 112 -4.37 18.25 -1.60
CA ILE A 112 -3.55 19.00 -2.56
C ILE A 112 -3.92 18.75 -4.03
N ASP A 113 -4.66 17.68 -4.33
CA ASP A 113 -5.10 17.36 -5.70
C ASP A 113 -6.12 18.39 -6.20
N PRO A 114 -5.89 19.05 -7.35
CA PRO A 114 -6.88 19.95 -7.94
C PRO A 114 -8.21 19.27 -8.29
N GLU A 115 -8.20 17.96 -8.47
CA GLU A 115 -9.37 17.17 -8.87
C GLU A 115 -9.99 16.35 -7.72
N GLU A 116 -9.51 16.52 -6.49
CA GLU A 116 -10.14 15.81 -5.36
C GLU A 116 -11.53 16.36 -5.04
N ILE A 117 -12.41 15.46 -4.63
CA ILE A 117 -13.76 15.80 -4.21
C ILE A 117 -13.76 16.20 -2.72
N ILE A 118 -12.97 15.50 -1.93
CA ILE A 118 -12.89 15.72 -0.47
C ILE A 118 -11.48 15.36 0.05
N ASP A 119 -10.96 16.18 0.96
CA ASP A 119 -9.74 15.84 1.72
C ASP A 119 -10.04 14.74 2.75
N THR A 120 -9.48 13.57 2.53
CA THR A 120 -9.74 12.38 3.34
C THR A 120 -8.82 12.21 4.53
N ARG A 121 -7.78 13.03 4.69
CA ARG A 121 -6.81 12.90 5.80
C ARG A 121 -7.47 12.93 7.17
N PRO A 122 -8.39 13.89 7.49
CA PRO A 122 -9.08 13.88 8.78
C PRO A 122 -9.93 12.63 9.03
N LEU A 123 -10.52 12.05 7.95
CA LEU A 123 -11.33 10.84 8.04
C LEU A 123 -10.47 9.61 8.32
N VAL A 124 -9.33 9.51 7.65
CA VAL A 124 -8.35 8.43 7.87
C VAL A 124 -7.80 8.48 9.29
N ASP A 125 -7.48 9.67 9.80
CA ASP A 125 -7.01 9.87 11.18
C ASP A 125 -8.09 9.49 12.21
N ALA A 126 -9.34 9.87 11.98
CA ALA A 126 -10.46 9.50 12.83
C ALA A 126 -10.68 7.98 12.88
N ILE A 127 -10.62 7.29 11.73
CA ILE A 127 -10.70 5.83 11.67
C ILE A 127 -9.50 5.21 12.41
N GLN A 128 -8.28 5.71 12.22
CA GLN A 128 -7.11 5.20 12.93
C GLN A 128 -7.25 5.35 14.45
N ALA A 129 -7.70 6.51 14.92
CA ALA A 129 -7.94 6.75 16.34
C ALA A 129 -8.98 5.78 16.91
N ALA A 130 -10.09 5.56 16.19
CA ALA A 130 -11.11 4.60 16.57
C ALA A 130 -10.58 3.14 16.64
N LEU A 131 -9.76 2.73 15.64
CA LEU A 131 -9.18 1.38 15.61
C LEU A 131 -8.20 1.11 16.77
N LEU A 132 -7.45 2.10 17.20
CA LEU A 132 -6.48 1.98 18.29
C LEU A 132 -7.08 2.29 19.66
N GLY A 133 -8.28 2.86 19.69
CA GLY A 133 -9.03 3.20 20.89
C GLY A 133 -9.65 2.01 21.63
N PRO A 134 -10.38 2.26 22.72
CA PRO A 134 -10.99 1.21 23.55
C PRO A 134 -11.98 0.33 22.78
N ALA A 135 -12.77 0.89 21.87
CA ALA A 135 -13.74 0.19 21.04
C ALA A 135 -13.12 -0.56 19.85
N GLY A 136 -11.82 -0.42 19.60
CA GLY A 136 -11.13 -1.06 18.48
C GLY A 136 -11.07 -2.59 18.60
N PRO A 137 -10.92 -3.30 17.47
CA PRO A 137 -10.93 -4.77 17.45
C PRO A 137 -9.72 -5.35 18.19
N ARG A 138 -9.95 -6.49 18.89
CA ARG A 138 -8.94 -7.17 19.71
C ARG A 138 -8.61 -8.58 19.23
N ASN A 139 -9.47 -9.19 18.41
CA ASN A 139 -9.32 -10.58 18.04
C ASN A 139 -10.00 -10.87 16.69
N LEU A 140 -9.54 -10.24 15.62
CA LEU A 140 -10.10 -10.50 14.28
C LEU A 140 -9.76 -11.93 13.81
N PRO A 141 -10.63 -12.57 13.00
CA PRO A 141 -10.36 -13.88 12.38
C PRO A 141 -9.16 -13.81 11.42
N ARG A 142 -8.94 -12.67 10.79
CA ARG A 142 -7.87 -12.44 9.79
C ARG A 142 -7.51 -10.96 9.71
N LYS A 143 -6.34 -10.67 9.12
CA LYS A 143 -5.95 -9.29 8.76
C LYS A 143 -7.07 -8.60 7.98
N PHE A 144 -7.23 -7.31 8.18
CA PHE A 144 -8.25 -6.48 7.56
C PHE A 144 -7.63 -5.23 6.96
N ASN A 145 -8.07 -4.81 5.79
CA ASN A 145 -7.58 -3.62 5.12
C ASN A 145 -8.72 -2.62 4.96
N VAL A 146 -8.44 -1.34 5.26
CA VAL A 146 -9.39 -0.23 5.10
C VAL A 146 -8.76 0.82 4.20
N ALA A 147 -9.56 1.40 3.31
CA ALA A 147 -9.15 2.50 2.45
C ALA A 147 -10.23 3.58 2.37
N VAL A 148 -9.81 4.84 2.21
CA VAL A 148 -10.71 5.99 2.06
C VAL A 148 -10.24 6.83 0.87
N GLY A 149 -11.02 6.85 -0.21
CA GLY A 149 -10.74 7.65 -1.40
C GLY A 149 -11.26 9.07 -1.30
N GLY A 150 -10.51 10.04 -1.83
CA GLY A 150 -10.94 11.44 -1.96
C GLY A 150 -11.46 11.76 -3.37
N ALA A 151 -11.35 10.79 -4.29
CA ALA A 151 -11.88 10.80 -5.64
C ALA A 151 -12.40 9.39 -5.99
N PRO A 152 -13.14 9.20 -7.08
CA PRO A 152 -13.56 7.86 -7.53
C PRO A 152 -12.35 7.07 -8.05
N ASP A 153 -11.65 6.40 -7.14
CA ASP A 153 -10.40 5.68 -7.40
C ASP A 153 -10.60 4.19 -7.19
N SER A 154 -10.57 3.42 -8.28
CA SER A 154 -10.72 1.96 -8.26
C SER A 154 -9.51 1.22 -7.69
N PHE A 155 -8.36 1.89 -7.54
CA PHE A 155 -7.18 1.28 -6.93
C PHE A 155 -7.43 0.83 -5.49
N LEU A 156 -8.40 1.43 -4.82
CA LEU A 156 -8.79 1.08 -3.45
C LEU A 156 -9.64 -0.21 -3.34
N LEU A 157 -10.16 -0.73 -4.45
CA LEU A 157 -11.07 -1.89 -4.45
C LEU A 157 -10.43 -3.23 -4.05
N HIS A 158 -9.13 -3.31 -3.83
CA HIS A 158 -8.46 -4.49 -3.29
C HIS A 158 -8.47 -4.57 -1.74
N ASN A 159 -9.19 -3.68 -1.07
CA ASN A 159 -9.31 -3.62 0.39
C ASN A 159 -10.60 -4.31 0.87
N ASP A 160 -10.58 -4.86 2.10
CA ASP A 160 -11.75 -5.53 2.69
C ASP A 160 -12.92 -4.55 2.90
N LEU A 161 -12.60 -3.28 3.17
CA LEU A 161 -13.53 -2.16 3.28
C LEU A 161 -12.92 -0.94 2.58
N ALA A 162 -13.66 -0.33 1.67
CA ALA A 162 -13.25 0.91 1.04
C ALA A 162 -14.44 1.88 0.99
N PHE A 163 -14.12 3.17 1.15
CA PHE A 163 -15.08 4.26 1.06
C PHE A 163 -14.72 5.12 -0.15
N LEU A 164 -15.66 5.31 -1.06
CA LEU A 164 -15.49 6.14 -2.25
C LEU A 164 -16.49 7.30 -2.22
N PRO A 165 -16.07 8.54 -2.55
CA PRO A 165 -16.96 9.70 -2.47
C PRO A 165 -18.13 9.54 -3.42
N ALA A 166 -19.32 9.83 -2.92
CA ALA A 166 -20.57 9.74 -3.65
C ALA A 166 -21.58 10.78 -3.11
N HIS A 167 -22.48 11.25 -3.96
CA HIS A 167 -23.59 12.11 -3.56
C HIS A 167 -24.86 11.29 -3.31
N HIS A 168 -25.58 11.61 -2.26
CA HIS A 168 -26.93 11.13 -2.00
C HIS A 168 -27.83 12.31 -1.67
N ASN A 169 -28.92 12.49 -2.44
CA ASN A 169 -29.83 13.64 -2.30
C ASN A 169 -29.15 15.03 -2.29
N GLY A 170 -28.06 15.18 -3.05
CA GLY A 170 -27.26 16.42 -3.11
C GLY A 170 -26.24 16.59 -2.00
N GLU A 171 -26.21 15.72 -1.00
CA GLU A 171 -25.20 15.70 0.06
C GLU A 171 -24.00 14.85 -0.34
N LEU A 172 -22.78 15.34 -0.10
CA LEU A 172 -21.55 14.60 -0.31
C LEU A 172 -21.25 13.69 0.87
N GLY A 173 -21.08 12.42 0.60
CA GLY A 173 -20.66 11.38 1.54
C GLY A 173 -19.90 10.28 0.81
N PHE A 174 -20.09 9.03 1.23
CA PHE A 174 -19.33 7.90 0.71
C PHE A 174 -20.21 6.69 0.42
N THR A 175 -20.02 6.08 -0.73
CA THR A 175 -20.52 4.71 -0.95
C THR A 175 -19.55 3.71 -0.32
N VAL A 176 -20.10 2.62 0.20
CA VAL A 176 -19.37 1.58 0.91
C VAL A 176 -19.08 0.41 -0.03
N MET A 177 -17.80 0.05 -0.16
CA MET A 177 -17.33 -1.09 -0.92
C MET A 177 -16.75 -2.15 0.02
N VAL A 178 -17.09 -3.43 -0.18
CA VAL A 178 -16.68 -4.51 0.75
C VAL A 178 -16.12 -5.73 0.03
N GLY A 179 -15.23 -6.44 0.70
CA GLY A 179 -14.81 -7.79 0.34
C GLY A 179 -13.62 -7.90 -0.60
N GLY A 180 -12.95 -6.79 -0.96
CA GLY A 180 -11.75 -6.82 -1.81
C GLY A 180 -10.55 -7.46 -1.10
N PHE A 181 -9.87 -8.41 -1.76
CA PHE A 181 -8.64 -8.99 -1.23
C PHE A 181 -7.91 -9.87 -2.26
N PHE A 182 -6.61 -10.09 -2.01
CA PHE A 182 -5.81 -11.07 -2.74
C PHE A 182 -5.26 -12.14 -1.81
N SER A 183 -5.29 -13.38 -2.25
CA SER A 183 -4.76 -14.55 -1.55
C SER A 183 -4.32 -15.64 -2.53
N ALA A 184 -3.76 -16.73 -1.99
CA ALA A 184 -3.35 -17.89 -2.79
C ALA A 184 -4.52 -18.62 -3.47
N GLN A 185 -5.74 -18.47 -2.95
CA GLN A 185 -6.90 -19.27 -3.38
C GLN A 185 -7.96 -18.44 -4.12
N ARG A 186 -8.05 -17.15 -3.80
CA ARG A 186 -9.10 -16.29 -4.34
C ARG A 186 -8.62 -14.84 -4.39
N ASN A 187 -8.97 -14.15 -5.46
CA ASN A 187 -8.64 -12.75 -5.69
C ASN A 187 -9.93 -12.04 -6.11
N GLU A 188 -10.30 -11.00 -5.36
CA GLU A 188 -11.54 -10.26 -5.54
C GLU A 188 -11.30 -8.77 -5.44
N LEU A 189 -12.01 -8.02 -6.24
CA LEU A 189 -12.24 -6.60 -6.01
C LEU A 189 -13.45 -6.42 -5.11
N ALA A 190 -13.46 -5.35 -4.31
CA ALA A 190 -14.58 -5.01 -3.46
C ALA A 190 -15.82 -4.69 -4.28
N ILE A 191 -16.98 -5.09 -3.76
CA ILE A 191 -18.29 -4.87 -4.36
C ILE A 191 -19.08 -3.83 -3.57
N PRO A 192 -20.03 -3.09 -4.17
CA PRO A 192 -20.91 -2.18 -3.44
C PRO A 192 -21.70 -2.92 -2.37
N LEU A 193 -21.66 -2.41 -1.12
CA LEU A 193 -22.51 -2.92 -0.04
C LEU A 193 -23.97 -2.47 -0.16
N GLY A 194 -24.23 -1.48 -1.00
CA GLY A 194 -25.57 -0.91 -1.14
C GLY A 194 -25.89 0.16 -0.09
N LEU A 195 -24.88 0.80 0.49
CA LEU A 195 -25.00 1.87 1.48
C LEU A 195 -24.22 3.10 1.08
N TRP A 196 -24.77 4.25 1.40
CA TRP A 196 -24.12 5.55 1.44
C TRP A 196 -24.06 6.06 2.89
N LEU A 197 -22.99 6.76 3.25
CA LEU A 197 -22.76 7.29 4.59
C LEU A 197 -22.29 8.75 4.50
N PRO A 198 -22.73 9.63 5.43
CA PRO A 198 -22.07 10.90 5.67
C PRO A 198 -20.60 10.71 6.07
N ALA A 199 -19.76 11.70 5.79
CA ALA A 199 -18.31 11.60 5.99
C ALA A 199 -17.90 11.38 7.46
N ASP A 200 -18.61 11.95 8.40
CA ASP A 200 -18.37 11.84 9.84
C ASP A 200 -18.74 10.47 10.43
N GLN A 201 -19.45 9.64 9.66
CA GLN A 201 -19.91 8.31 10.10
C GLN A 201 -18.93 7.18 9.81
N LEU A 202 -17.87 7.41 9.03
CA LEU A 202 -16.97 6.36 8.55
C LEU A 202 -16.25 5.61 9.67
N SER A 203 -15.87 6.29 10.75
CA SER A 203 -15.19 5.65 11.89
C SER A 203 -16.11 4.69 12.65
N GLY A 204 -17.32 5.13 12.98
CA GLY A 204 -18.33 4.30 13.66
C GLY A 204 -18.74 3.09 12.83
N PHE A 205 -19.01 3.31 11.53
CA PHE A 205 -19.31 2.21 10.61
C PHE A 205 -18.14 1.23 10.46
N THR A 206 -16.90 1.71 10.40
CA THR A 206 -15.72 0.83 10.35
C THR A 206 -15.63 -0.04 11.60
N LEU A 207 -15.86 0.50 12.79
CA LEU A 207 -15.90 -0.29 14.03
C LEU A 207 -17.01 -1.34 14.00
N ALA A 208 -18.21 -0.99 13.50
CA ALA A 208 -19.33 -1.92 13.38
C ALA A 208 -19.02 -3.11 12.45
N VAL A 209 -18.43 -2.84 11.28
CA VAL A 209 -17.95 -3.87 10.33
C VAL A 209 -16.94 -4.79 11.00
N LEU A 210 -15.95 -4.23 11.70
CA LEU A 210 -14.90 -5.01 12.36
C LEU A 210 -15.45 -5.84 13.52
N ARG A 211 -16.38 -5.29 14.30
CA ARG A 211 -17.06 -5.98 15.39
C ARG A 211 -17.88 -7.17 14.87
N HIS A 212 -18.64 -6.98 13.80
CA HIS A 212 -19.37 -8.07 13.17
C HIS A 212 -18.40 -9.14 12.64
N PHE A 213 -17.33 -8.73 11.94
CA PHE A 213 -16.30 -9.64 11.45
C PHE A 213 -15.58 -10.40 12.58
N GLU A 214 -15.30 -9.74 13.70
CA GLU A 214 -14.70 -10.37 14.89
C GLU A 214 -15.59 -11.46 15.48
N ARG A 215 -16.91 -11.24 15.53
CA ARG A 215 -17.91 -12.18 16.09
C ARG A 215 -18.24 -13.33 15.14
N ALA A 216 -18.47 -13.04 13.86
CA ALA A 216 -19.04 -13.97 12.89
C ALA A 216 -18.04 -14.56 11.90
N GLY A 217 -16.85 -13.99 11.76
CA GLY A 217 -15.86 -14.42 10.75
C GLY A 217 -15.29 -15.81 11.03
N ASN A 218 -15.03 -16.57 9.96
CA ASN A 218 -14.55 -17.96 10.04
C ASN A 218 -13.15 -18.04 10.68
N ARG A 219 -13.02 -18.85 11.73
CA ARG A 219 -11.76 -19.12 12.45
C ARG A 219 -11.23 -20.54 12.25
N GLN A 220 -12.05 -21.45 11.74
CA GLN A 220 -11.69 -22.85 11.59
C GLN A 220 -10.76 -23.09 10.39
N GLN A 221 -10.96 -22.33 9.32
CA GLN A 221 -10.21 -22.47 8.08
C GLN A 221 -9.51 -21.15 7.75
N ARG A 222 -8.24 -21.04 8.15
CA ARG A 222 -7.45 -19.80 8.01
C ARG A 222 -7.34 -19.26 6.57
N ASN A 223 -7.42 -20.12 5.57
CA ASN A 223 -7.43 -19.74 4.15
C ASN A 223 -8.80 -19.25 3.66
N LYS A 224 -9.85 -19.43 4.43
CA LYS A 224 -11.23 -18.96 4.19
C LYS A 224 -11.72 -18.00 5.28
N SER A 225 -10.82 -17.23 5.88
CA SER A 225 -11.11 -16.31 6.99
C SER A 225 -11.11 -14.83 6.59
N ARG A 226 -11.05 -14.48 5.26
CA ARG A 226 -11.20 -13.09 4.82
C ARG A 226 -12.67 -12.69 4.76
N LEU A 227 -12.92 -11.38 4.78
CA LEU A 227 -14.26 -10.84 4.86
C LEU A 227 -15.22 -11.38 3.79
N MET A 228 -14.77 -11.49 2.53
CA MET A 228 -15.62 -11.96 1.43
C MET A 228 -16.22 -13.35 1.68
N TYR A 229 -15.53 -14.23 2.39
CA TYR A 229 -16.09 -15.54 2.75
C TYR A 229 -17.26 -15.44 3.76
N LEU A 230 -17.27 -14.42 4.63
CA LEU A 230 -18.41 -14.14 5.49
C LEU A 230 -19.57 -13.54 4.67
N ILE A 231 -19.27 -12.68 3.71
CA ILE A 231 -20.27 -12.13 2.77
C ILE A 231 -20.90 -13.26 1.96
N ASP A 232 -20.11 -14.19 1.42
CA ASP A 232 -20.64 -15.37 0.69
C ASP A 232 -21.58 -16.21 1.57
N GLN A 233 -21.23 -16.37 2.85
CA GLN A 233 -22.02 -17.18 3.80
C GLN A 233 -23.39 -16.56 4.10
N LEU A 234 -23.45 -15.24 4.26
CA LEU A 234 -24.67 -14.52 4.67
C LEU A 234 -25.48 -14.02 3.47
N GLY A 235 -24.88 -13.97 2.28
CA GLY A 235 -25.34 -13.14 1.18
C GLY A 235 -25.11 -11.66 1.45
N LEU A 236 -25.07 -10.85 0.39
CA LEU A 236 -24.76 -9.42 0.51
C LEU A 236 -25.80 -8.67 1.37
N GLU A 237 -27.09 -8.95 1.16
CA GLU A 237 -28.20 -8.36 1.92
C GLU A 237 -28.15 -8.74 3.39
N GLY A 238 -27.97 -10.04 3.68
CA GLY A 238 -27.86 -10.54 5.06
C GLY A 238 -26.64 -9.97 5.77
N TYR A 239 -25.51 -9.83 5.07
CA TYR A 239 -24.31 -9.19 5.61
C TYR A 239 -24.53 -7.70 5.89
N ARG A 240 -25.18 -6.95 4.97
CA ARG A 240 -25.53 -5.54 5.16
C ARG A 240 -26.36 -5.33 6.41
N GLN A 241 -27.43 -6.12 6.57
CA GLN A 241 -28.30 -6.04 7.74
C GLN A 241 -27.54 -6.34 9.03
N ALA A 242 -26.74 -7.41 9.04
CA ALA A 242 -25.96 -7.80 10.21
C ALA A 242 -24.93 -6.74 10.64
N VAL A 243 -24.37 -6.00 9.69
CA VAL A 243 -23.47 -4.85 9.99
C VAL A 243 -24.27 -3.69 10.60
N LEU A 244 -25.45 -3.35 10.05
CA LEU A 244 -26.31 -2.30 10.59
C LEU A 244 -26.77 -2.63 12.01
N ASP A 245 -27.16 -3.87 12.28
CA ASP A 245 -27.53 -4.35 13.62
C ASP A 245 -26.34 -4.23 14.59
N SER A 246 -25.16 -4.67 14.15
CA SER A 246 -23.92 -4.55 14.93
C SER A 246 -23.54 -3.07 15.20
N TRP A 247 -23.85 -2.15 14.28
CA TRP A 247 -23.63 -0.73 14.48
C TRP A 247 -24.58 -0.15 15.52
N THR A 248 -25.86 -0.50 15.46
CA THR A 248 -26.85 -0.12 16.46
C THR A 248 -26.47 -0.57 17.86
N GLU A 249 -26.03 -1.83 18.01
CA GLU A 249 -25.51 -2.35 19.27
C GLU A 249 -24.29 -1.59 19.78
N LEU A 250 -23.33 -1.31 18.86
CA LEU A 250 -22.11 -0.55 19.19
C LEU A 250 -22.42 0.85 19.73
N VAL A 251 -23.33 1.55 19.07
CA VAL A 251 -23.77 2.91 19.51
C VAL A 251 -24.37 2.84 20.93
N ALA A 252 -25.25 1.89 21.18
CA ALA A 252 -25.88 1.71 22.49
C ALA A 252 -24.84 1.40 23.60
N GLU A 253 -23.86 0.54 23.33
CA GLU A 253 -22.80 0.21 24.28
C GLU A 253 -21.90 1.41 24.59
N LEU A 254 -21.44 2.12 23.55
CA LEU A 254 -20.54 3.27 23.73
C LEU A 254 -21.27 4.43 24.43
N ALA A 255 -22.55 4.63 24.17
CA ALA A 255 -23.36 5.60 24.89
C ALA A 255 -23.46 5.27 26.39
N ALA A 256 -23.64 3.99 26.74
CA ALA A 256 -23.68 3.54 28.12
C ALA A 256 -22.32 3.71 28.84
N GLN A 257 -21.22 3.68 28.11
CA GLN A 257 -19.85 3.87 28.63
C GLN A 257 -19.39 5.33 28.62
N GLN A 258 -20.22 6.28 28.12
CA GLN A 258 -19.89 7.68 27.89
C GLN A 258 -18.71 7.89 26.90
N GLU A 259 -18.46 6.93 26.01
CA GLU A 259 -17.40 6.92 24.99
C GLU A 259 -17.94 7.11 23.57
N SER A 260 -18.94 7.99 23.38
CA SER A 260 -19.71 8.09 22.12
C SER A 260 -18.98 8.79 20.96
N HIS A 261 -17.80 9.34 21.16
CA HIS A 261 -17.12 10.21 20.16
C HIS A 261 -16.83 9.54 18.78
N HIS A 262 -16.84 8.20 18.70
CA HIS A 262 -16.60 7.47 17.45
C HIS A 262 -17.73 6.51 17.07
N ALA A 263 -18.85 6.58 17.77
CA ALA A 263 -19.94 5.61 17.60
C ALA A 263 -20.71 5.83 16.28
N GLY A 264 -20.91 7.09 15.88
CA GLY A 264 -21.75 7.46 14.74
C GLY A 264 -23.26 7.25 15.01
N ASP A 265 -24.06 7.39 13.95
CA ASP A 265 -25.50 7.18 13.98
C ASP A 265 -25.95 6.28 12.82
N PRO A 266 -26.40 5.02 13.08
CA PRO A 266 -26.86 4.11 12.04
C PRO A 266 -28.05 4.65 11.20
N ALA A 267 -28.85 5.55 11.75
CA ALA A 267 -30.02 6.12 11.04
C ALA A 267 -29.61 7.03 9.88
N THR A 268 -28.35 7.46 9.81
CA THR A 268 -27.82 8.29 8.71
C THR A 268 -27.45 7.48 7.47
N ALA A 269 -27.32 6.14 7.57
CA ALA A 269 -27.03 5.28 6.45
C ALA A 269 -28.21 5.26 5.47
N ALA A 270 -27.93 5.50 4.19
CA ALA A 270 -28.92 5.50 3.13
C ALA A 270 -28.65 4.43 2.08
N PRO A 271 -29.67 3.89 1.37
CA PRO A 271 -29.47 2.99 0.24
C PRO A 271 -28.71 3.69 -0.90
N HIS A 272 -27.74 2.98 -1.49
CA HIS A 272 -26.95 3.47 -2.62
C HIS A 272 -26.42 2.30 -3.47
N ASP A 273 -26.71 2.30 -4.75
CA ASP A 273 -26.38 1.19 -5.65
C ASP A 273 -24.92 1.18 -6.16
N GLY A 274 -24.17 2.23 -5.89
CA GLY A 274 -22.80 2.39 -6.38
C GLY A 274 -22.70 2.68 -7.89
N SER A 275 -23.81 2.85 -8.60
CA SER A 275 -23.87 2.95 -10.07
C SER A 275 -23.20 4.19 -10.67
N HIS A 276 -22.90 5.20 -9.86
CA HIS A 276 -22.29 6.46 -10.29
C HIS A 276 -20.79 6.58 -9.99
N LEU A 277 -20.15 5.45 -9.67
CA LEU A 277 -18.70 5.41 -9.48
C LEU A 277 -18.03 5.51 -10.86
N VAL A 278 -17.69 6.72 -11.28
CA VAL A 278 -16.76 6.92 -12.38
C VAL A 278 -15.37 6.57 -11.89
N SER A 279 -14.93 5.36 -12.19
CA SER A 279 -13.56 4.95 -11.88
C SER A 279 -12.57 5.76 -12.69
N ARG A 280 -11.59 6.32 -12.02
CA ARG A 280 -10.44 7.02 -12.61
C ARG A 280 -9.17 6.20 -12.35
N ALA A 281 -8.27 6.19 -13.34
CA ALA A 281 -6.94 5.67 -13.10
C ALA A 281 -6.26 6.45 -11.97
N PRO A 282 -5.60 5.77 -11.01
CA PRO A 282 -4.84 6.45 -9.98
C PRO A 282 -3.73 7.29 -10.63
N ARG A 283 -3.51 8.49 -10.13
CA ARG A 283 -2.34 9.27 -10.51
C ARG A 283 -1.13 8.67 -9.81
N ASP A 284 -0.06 8.45 -10.55
CA ASP A 284 1.23 8.00 -10.00
C ASP A 284 1.88 9.03 -9.06
N GLY A 285 1.46 10.29 -9.19
CA GLY A 285 1.97 11.41 -8.41
C GLY A 285 3.39 11.83 -8.77
N LEU A 286 4.05 11.18 -9.73
CA LEU A 286 5.42 11.48 -10.14
C LEU A 286 5.54 12.82 -10.88
N GLY A 287 6.76 13.37 -10.88
CA GLY A 287 7.06 14.64 -11.52
C GLY A 287 6.70 15.87 -10.71
N VAL A 288 6.82 17.03 -11.35
CA VAL A 288 6.45 18.32 -10.79
C VAL A 288 5.04 18.67 -11.24
N GLN A 289 4.11 18.80 -10.32
CA GLN A 289 2.71 19.01 -10.62
C GLN A 289 2.13 20.15 -9.77
N PRO A 290 1.24 20.99 -10.30
CA PRO A 290 0.58 22.05 -9.53
C PRO A 290 -0.41 21.44 -8.53
N GLN A 291 -0.45 22.02 -7.32
CA GLN A 291 -1.47 21.73 -6.31
C GLN A 291 -2.71 22.63 -6.52
N LYS A 292 -3.83 22.28 -5.84
CA LYS A 292 -5.00 23.18 -5.80
C LYS A 292 -4.70 24.52 -5.10
N GLN A 293 -3.67 24.56 -4.23
CA GLN A 293 -3.21 25.79 -3.62
C GLN A 293 -2.33 26.57 -4.60
N ALA A 294 -2.73 27.77 -4.95
CA ALA A 294 -2.06 28.61 -5.92
C ALA A 294 -0.57 28.82 -5.58
N GLY A 295 0.30 28.64 -6.56
CA GLY A 295 1.75 28.83 -6.41
C GLY A 295 2.50 27.70 -5.70
N LEU A 296 1.77 26.64 -5.24
CA LEU A 296 2.36 25.44 -4.64
C LEU A 296 2.31 24.25 -5.59
N HIS A 297 3.31 23.38 -5.46
CA HIS A 297 3.46 22.16 -6.24
C HIS A 297 3.78 20.97 -5.34
N TRP A 298 3.49 19.77 -5.81
CA TRP A 298 4.17 18.59 -5.29
C TRP A 298 5.25 18.15 -6.29
N VAL A 299 6.29 17.52 -5.74
CA VAL A 299 7.35 16.87 -6.52
C VAL A 299 7.36 15.40 -6.14
N GLY A 300 6.86 14.56 -7.04
CA GLY A 300 6.83 13.12 -6.87
C GLY A 300 8.14 12.49 -7.30
N LEU A 301 8.71 11.67 -6.41
CA LEU A 301 10.01 11.03 -6.58
C LEU A 301 9.81 9.52 -6.74
N HIS A 302 10.37 8.95 -7.80
CA HIS A 302 10.48 7.50 -7.93
C HIS A 302 11.52 6.97 -6.95
N VAL A 303 11.11 6.10 -6.05
CA VAL A 303 12.00 5.38 -5.14
C VAL A 303 12.19 3.95 -5.67
N PRO A 304 13.37 3.59 -6.23
CA PRO A 304 13.57 2.28 -6.86
C PRO A 304 13.13 1.13 -5.95
N MET A 305 12.13 0.38 -6.39
CA MET A 305 11.49 -0.71 -5.64
C MET A 305 11.05 -0.32 -4.21
N GLY A 306 10.85 0.97 -3.94
CA GLY A 306 10.45 1.47 -2.62
C GLY A 306 11.47 1.25 -1.52
N ARG A 307 12.78 1.08 -1.83
CA ARG A 307 13.82 0.84 -0.84
C ARG A 307 14.57 2.11 -0.47
N LEU A 308 14.69 2.37 0.84
CA LEU A 308 15.41 3.48 1.43
C LEU A 308 16.55 2.98 2.33
N ASP A 309 17.72 3.59 2.23
CA ASP A 309 18.77 3.53 3.24
C ASP A 309 18.67 4.72 4.20
N ALA A 310 19.46 4.70 5.27
CA ALA A 310 19.46 5.75 6.29
C ALA A 310 19.81 7.13 5.72
N ALA A 311 20.81 7.20 4.83
CA ALA A 311 21.24 8.45 4.21
C ALA A 311 20.15 9.09 3.35
N ALA A 312 19.44 8.26 2.54
CA ALA A 312 18.32 8.73 1.75
C ALA A 312 17.15 9.21 2.62
N MET A 313 16.85 8.52 3.73
CA MET A 313 15.81 8.96 4.66
C MET A 313 16.16 10.29 5.34
N ALA A 314 17.40 10.46 5.79
CA ALA A 314 17.88 11.70 6.39
C ALA A 314 17.84 12.85 5.38
N GLU A 315 18.23 12.58 4.15
CA GLU A 315 18.22 13.57 3.08
C GLU A 315 16.80 13.96 2.66
N LEU A 316 15.87 12.99 2.53
CA LEU A 316 14.44 13.28 2.32
C LEU A 316 13.88 14.17 3.44
N ALA A 317 14.23 13.89 4.71
CA ALA A 317 13.81 14.71 5.85
C ALA A 317 14.34 16.15 5.74
N ARG A 318 15.58 16.34 5.25
CA ARG A 318 16.17 17.66 4.96
C ARG A 318 15.41 18.34 3.82
N LEU A 319 15.19 17.64 2.70
CA LEU A 319 14.58 18.22 1.49
C LEU A 319 13.15 18.70 1.75
N VAL A 320 12.30 17.91 2.42
CA VAL A 320 10.92 18.33 2.71
C VAL A 320 10.88 19.54 3.64
N ARG A 321 11.87 19.69 4.54
CA ARG A 321 11.98 20.83 5.44
C ARG A 321 12.49 22.08 4.71
N THR A 322 13.45 21.90 3.78
CA THR A 322 14.10 23.01 3.05
C THR A 322 13.22 23.53 1.92
N HIS A 323 12.60 22.65 1.15
CA HIS A 323 11.90 23.01 -0.08
C HIS A 323 10.39 22.96 0.02
N GLY A 324 9.82 22.13 0.90
CA GLY A 324 8.37 21.96 1.10
C GLY A 324 7.88 22.50 2.44
N SER A 325 6.83 21.86 2.96
CA SER A 325 6.22 22.20 4.26
C SER A 325 6.72 21.33 5.43
N GLY A 326 7.73 20.50 5.24
CA GLY A 326 8.18 19.53 6.23
C GLY A 326 7.36 18.22 6.23
N GLU A 327 6.55 17.98 5.22
CA GLU A 327 5.73 16.77 5.06
C GLU A 327 6.19 15.97 3.84
N LEU A 328 6.41 14.66 4.04
CA LEU A 328 6.59 13.67 2.97
C LEU A 328 5.36 12.78 2.92
N ARG A 329 4.97 12.36 1.73
CA ARG A 329 3.90 11.37 1.54
C ARG A 329 4.40 10.15 0.82
N LEU A 330 3.96 8.98 1.27
CA LEU A 330 4.27 7.70 0.66
C LEU A 330 3.09 7.25 -0.20
N THR A 331 3.40 6.66 -1.35
CA THR A 331 2.37 6.19 -2.28
C THR A 331 2.22 4.66 -2.24
N GLU A 332 1.11 4.15 -2.76
CA GLU A 332 0.88 2.71 -2.95
C GLU A 332 1.78 2.11 -4.03
N ALA A 333 2.23 2.95 -4.98
CA ALA A 333 3.26 2.62 -5.95
C ALA A 333 4.69 2.61 -5.36
N GLN A 334 4.81 2.71 -4.03
CA GLN A 334 6.08 2.70 -3.29
C GLN A 334 7.01 3.89 -3.58
N ASN A 335 6.45 5.00 -4.03
CA ASN A 335 7.11 6.27 -4.30
C ASN A 335 6.94 7.27 -3.13
N ALA A 336 7.57 8.43 -3.24
CA ALA A 336 7.53 9.49 -2.23
C ALA A 336 7.20 10.85 -2.86
N LEU A 337 6.40 11.67 -2.17
CA LEU A 337 6.02 13.01 -2.64
C LEU A 337 6.51 14.07 -1.66
N ILE A 338 7.25 15.05 -2.15
CA ILE A 338 7.55 16.30 -1.45
C ILE A 338 6.42 17.27 -1.78
N VAL A 339 5.67 17.70 -0.78
CA VAL A 339 4.47 18.52 -0.98
C VAL A 339 4.66 19.97 -0.54
N ASN A 340 3.77 20.85 -1.02
CA ASN A 340 3.75 22.27 -0.70
C ASN A 340 5.07 22.99 -1.09
N VAL A 341 5.64 22.63 -2.23
CA VAL A 341 6.85 23.25 -2.78
C VAL A 341 6.47 24.54 -3.49
N PRO A 342 6.94 25.73 -3.04
CA PRO A 342 6.71 26.97 -3.77
C PRO A 342 7.36 26.93 -5.16
N ALA A 343 6.71 27.47 -6.17
CA ALA A 343 7.20 27.49 -7.56
C ALA A 343 8.67 27.97 -7.67
N ALA A 344 9.05 28.99 -6.88
CA ALA A 344 10.42 29.52 -6.85
C ALA A 344 11.48 28.54 -6.30
N ARG A 345 11.07 27.45 -5.62
CA ARG A 345 11.99 26.45 -5.05
C ARG A 345 12.14 25.20 -5.92
N ILE A 346 11.33 25.02 -6.95
CA ILE A 346 11.32 23.82 -7.79
C ILE A 346 12.68 23.57 -8.42
N GLN A 347 13.27 24.57 -9.06
CA GLN A 347 14.58 24.45 -9.72
C GLN A 347 15.69 24.08 -8.72
N ALA A 348 15.69 24.68 -7.54
CA ALA A 348 16.64 24.36 -6.49
C ALA A 348 16.47 22.93 -5.96
N LEU A 349 15.21 22.47 -5.79
CA LEU A 349 14.93 21.10 -5.40
C LEU A 349 15.36 20.09 -6.48
N GLN A 350 15.09 20.37 -7.76
CA GLN A 350 15.50 19.49 -8.87
C GLN A 350 17.02 19.36 -9.01
N ALA A 351 17.78 20.35 -8.53
CA ALA A 351 19.24 20.32 -8.52
C ALA A 351 19.85 19.53 -7.35
N GLU A 352 19.04 19.08 -6.40
CA GLU A 352 19.52 18.33 -5.23
C GLU A 352 20.05 16.94 -5.63
N PRO A 353 21.20 16.51 -5.07
CA PRO A 353 21.86 15.26 -5.49
C PRO A 353 20.99 14.00 -5.34
N LEU A 354 20.11 13.94 -4.34
CA LEU A 354 19.21 12.79 -4.14
C LEU A 354 18.28 12.59 -5.34
N LEU A 355 17.88 13.64 -6.03
CA LEU A 355 16.97 13.55 -7.18
C LEU A 355 17.63 12.94 -8.44
N GLN A 356 18.96 12.77 -8.46
CA GLN A 356 19.63 11.94 -9.47
C GLN A 356 19.35 10.44 -9.23
N ARG A 357 19.15 10.03 -7.99
CA ARG A 357 18.81 8.65 -7.59
C ARG A 357 17.30 8.43 -7.54
N PHE A 358 16.57 9.37 -6.96
CA PHE A 358 15.11 9.34 -6.83
C PHE A 358 14.49 10.32 -7.81
N ARG A 359 14.48 9.91 -9.07
CA ARG A 359 14.11 10.79 -10.18
C ARG A 359 12.61 11.13 -10.16
N PRO A 360 12.26 12.41 -10.38
CA PRO A 360 10.86 12.78 -10.59
C PRO A 360 10.34 12.33 -11.97
N ASP A 361 11.25 12.08 -12.91
CA ASP A 361 11.01 11.66 -14.30
C ASP A 361 11.65 10.29 -14.61
N PRO A 362 11.27 9.19 -13.92
CA PRO A 362 11.79 7.86 -14.21
C PRO A 362 11.36 7.41 -15.61
N SER A 363 12.04 6.36 -16.12
CA SER A 363 11.61 5.74 -17.38
C SER A 363 10.19 5.16 -17.27
N PRO A 364 9.48 5.00 -18.41
CA PRO A 364 8.17 4.34 -18.44
C PRO A 364 8.16 2.92 -17.86
N LEU A 365 9.30 2.21 -17.87
CA LEU A 365 9.45 0.89 -17.27
C LEU A 365 9.51 0.93 -15.75
N GLN A 366 10.10 1.98 -15.17
CA GLN A 366 10.29 2.10 -13.72
C GLN A 366 9.14 2.81 -13.03
N ALA A 367 8.48 3.74 -13.71
CA ALA A 367 7.49 4.67 -13.13
C ALA A 367 6.41 3.98 -12.29
N GLU A 368 5.85 2.86 -12.80
CA GLU A 368 4.78 2.10 -12.15
C GLU A 368 5.22 0.69 -11.72
N ALA A 369 6.51 0.49 -11.45
CA ALA A 369 7.03 -0.78 -10.98
C ALA A 369 6.85 -0.93 -9.46
N VAL A 370 6.14 -1.97 -9.04
CA VAL A 370 5.84 -2.27 -7.64
C VAL A 370 6.40 -3.64 -7.26
N SER A 371 7.06 -3.76 -6.09
CA SER A 371 7.64 -5.02 -5.66
C SER A 371 7.43 -5.31 -4.17
N CYS A 372 7.04 -6.54 -3.84
CA CYS A 372 7.10 -7.01 -2.47
C CYS A 372 8.56 -7.23 -2.03
N THR A 373 8.76 -7.54 -0.74
CA THR A 373 10.12 -7.64 -0.18
C THR A 373 10.96 -8.84 -0.67
N GLY A 374 10.33 -9.89 -1.25
CA GLY A 374 11.05 -11.07 -1.74
C GLY A 374 11.65 -11.98 -0.66
N ASN A 375 12.39 -13.01 -1.11
CA ASN A 375 12.95 -14.04 -0.22
C ASN A 375 14.14 -13.55 0.62
N ALA A 376 14.71 -12.39 0.33
CA ALA A 376 15.73 -11.78 1.20
C ALA A 376 15.24 -11.52 2.63
N TYR A 377 13.92 -11.29 2.80
CA TYR A 377 13.31 -10.99 4.11
C TYR A 377 11.99 -11.73 4.38
N CYS A 378 11.54 -12.61 3.49
CA CYS A 378 10.26 -13.29 3.61
C CYS A 378 10.39 -14.79 3.34
N SER A 379 10.09 -15.62 4.36
CA SER A 379 10.15 -17.10 4.26
C SER A 379 9.12 -17.70 3.29
N PHE A 380 8.10 -16.94 2.88
CA PHE A 380 7.08 -17.42 1.94
C PHE A 380 7.44 -17.12 0.49
N ALA A 381 8.37 -16.19 0.25
CA ALA A 381 8.75 -15.82 -1.11
C ALA A 381 9.67 -16.87 -1.74
N LEU A 382 9.44 -17.16 -3.01
CA LEU A 382 10.18 -18.14 -3.79
C LEU A 382 11.30 -17.51 -4.64
N ILE A 383 11.31 -16.17 -4.76
CA ILE A 383 12.27 -15.41 -5.56
C ILE A 383 12.68 -14.11 -4.85
N PRO A 384 13.87 -13.55 -5.18
CA PRO A 384 14.35 -12.26 -4.67
C PRO A 384 13.70 -11.09 -5.44
N THR A 385 12.43 -10.79 -5.21
CA THR A 385 11.61 -9.90 -6.05
C THR A 385 12.22 -8.54 -6.35
N LYS A 386 12.68 -7.78 -5.33
CA LYS A 386 13.19 -6.41 -5.54
C LYS A 386 14.47 -6.40 -6.39
N GLY A 387 15.42 -7.28 -6.07
CA GLY A 387 16.66 -7.39 -6.84
C GLY A 387 16.42 -7.87 -8.27
N THR A 388 15.59 -8.90 -8.45
CA THR A 388 15.23 -9.41 -9.78
C THR A 388 14.50 -8.34 -10.60
N ALA A 389 13.51 -7.65 -10.00
CA ALA A 389 12.77 -6.60 -10.68
C ALA A 389 13.71 -5.48 -11.15
N GLN A 390 14.59 -5.00 -10.27
CA GLN A 390 15.55 -3.96 -10.62
C GLN A 390 16.44 -4.37 -11.81
N MET A 391 17.07 -5.56 -11.72
CA MET A 391 17.94 -6.06 -12.81
C MET A 391 17.20 -6.23 -14.13
N VAL A 392 15.99 -6.82 -14.10
CA VAL A 392 15.21 -7.06 -15.32
C VAL A 392 14.76 -5.73 -15.95
N LEU A 393 14.32 -4.76 -15.14
CA LEU A 393 13.92 -3.45 -15.65
C LEU A 393 15.11 -2.69 -16.25
N GLU A 394 16.27 -2.70 -15.61
CA GLU A 394 17.51 -2.10 -16.13
C GLU A 394 17.94 -2.76 -17.46
N GLU A 395 17.82 -4.07 -17.57
CA GLU A 395 18.10 -4.82 -18.79
C GLU A 395 17.11 -4.47 -19.91
N LEU A 396 15.81 -4.40 -19.60
CA LEU A 396 14.77 -4.02 -20.55
C LEU A 396 14.94 -2.58 -21.05
N GLU A 397 15.39 -1.64 -20.21
CA GLU A 397 15.69 -0.27 -20.60
C GLU A 397 16.78 -0.16 -21.68
N GLN A 398 17.71 -1.10 -21.71
CA GLN A 398 18.72 -1.18 -22.77
C GLN A 398 18.15 -1.75 -24.09
N ARG A 399 17.08 -2.52 -24.02
CA ARG A 399 16.53 -3.30 -25.15
C ARG A 399 15.33 -2.64 -25.82
N VAL A 400 14.49 -1.93 -25.06
CA VAL A 400 13.23 -1.38 -25.57
C VAL A 400 13.00 0.06 -25.16
N GLU A 401 12.18 0.73 -25.94
CA GLU A 401 11.62 2.05 -25.65
C GLU A 401 10.10 1.95 -25.62
N LEU A 402 9.49 2.39 -24.51
CA LEU A 402 8.03 2.38 -24.31
C LEU A 402 7.44 3.76 -24.58
N PRO A 403 6.29 3.87 -25.25
CA PRO A 403 5.59 5.14 -25.48
C PRO A 403 4.90 5.68 -24.22
N HIS A 404 4.62 4.84 -23.23
CA HIS A 404 3.96 5.20 -21.97
C HIS A 404 4.32 4.19 -20.87
N ALA A 405 4.07 4.55 -19.62
CA ALA A 405 4.33 3.67 -18.48
C ALA A 405 3.50 2.39 -18.53
N VAL A 406 4.11 1.30 -18.09
CA VAL A 406 3.45 -0.03 -17.96
C VAL A 406 3.53 -0.46 -16.51
N ARG A 407 2.37 -0.67 -15.89
CA ARG A 407 2.28 -1.09 -14.49
C ARG A 407 2.73 -2.54 -14.35
N MET A 408 3.93 -2.73 -13.75
CA MET A 408 4.53 -4.03 -13.48
C MET A 408 4.55 -4.33 -11.98
N HIS A 409 3.83 -5.34 -11.55
CA HIS A 409 3.70 -5.71 -10.15
C HIS A 409 4.39 -7.04 -9.83
N TRP A 410 5.39 -7.02 -8.94
CA TRP A 410 6.21 -8.17 -8.57
C TRP A 410 5.87 -8.71 -7.18
N THR A 411 5.58 -9.99 -7.07
CA THR A 411 5.34 -10.64 -5.78
C THR A 411 6.10 -11.98 -5.68
N GLY A 412 6.63 -12.30 -4.50
CA GLY A 412 7.45 -13.49 -4.28
C GLY A 412 6.63 -14.77 -4.09
N CYS A 413 5.32 -14.70 -3.85
CA CYS A 413 4.48 -15.85 -3.56
C CYS A 413 2.99 -15.55 -3.72
N PRO A 414 2.09 -16.57 -3.66
CA PRO A 414 0.65 -16.42 -3.79
C PRO A 414 -0.04 -15.55 -2.71
N ASN A 415 0.67 -15.11 -1.65
CA ASN A 415 0.11 -14.12 -0.72
C ASN A 415 -0.10 -12.74 -1.35
N ALA A 416 0.40 -12.52 -2.56
CA ALA A 416 0.13 -11.39 -3.44
C ALA A 416 0.40 -10.01 -2.78
N CYS A 417 1.46 -9.89 -1.97
CA CYS A 417 1.78 -8.64 -1.27
C CYS A 417 2.20 -7.50 -2.22
N GLY A 418 2.72 -7.82 -3.41
CA GLY A 418 3.01 -6.87 -4.49
C GLY A 418 1.82 -6.61 -5.42
N GLN A 419 0.65 -7.17 -5.13
CA GLN A 419 -0.60 -6.94 -5.87
C GLN A 419 -0.50 -7.29 -7.37
N PRO A 420 -0.01 -8.48 -7.76
CA PRO A 420 0.28 -8.81 -9.17
C PRO A 420 -0.95 -8.76 -10.07
N TYR A 421 -2.13 -8.91 -9.50
CA TYR A 421 -3.39 -8.92 -10.28
C TYR A 421 -3.88 -7.52 -10.69
N MET A 422 -3.29 -6.46 -10.11
CA MET A 422 -3.60 -5.06 -10.44
C MET A 422 -2.67 -4.48 -11.50
N GLY A 423 -1.53 -5.16 -11.76
CA GLY A 423 -0.60 -4.77 -12.81
C GLY A 423 -1.11 -5.11 -14.20
N GLN A 424 -0.78 -4.29 -15.21
CA GLN A 424 -0.92 -4.67 -16.62
C GLN A 424 -0.07 -5.91 -16.92
N ILE A 425 1.09 -6.01 -16.23
CA ILE A 425 1.91 -7.21 -16.13
C ILE A 425 2.11 -7.53 -14.65
N GLY A 426 1.63 -8.68 -14.20
CA GLY A 426 1.83 -9.19 -12.86
C GLY A 426 2.83 -10.34 -12.85
N LEU A 427 3.78 -10.33 -11.92
CA LEU A 427 4.84 -11.32 -11.80
C LEU A 427 4.78 -11.96 -10.41
N MET A 428 4.72 -13.30 -10.37
CA MET A 428 4.62 -14.03 -9.10
C MET A 428 5.64 -15.15 -9.02
N GLY A 429 6.45 -15.15 -7.97
CA GLY A 429 7.45 -16.18 -7.72
C GLY A 429 6.90 -17.60 -7.81
N ALA A 430 7.63 -18.42 -8.52
CA ALA A 430 7.34 -19.82 -8.80
C ALA A 430 8.63 -20.64 -8.87
N LYS A 431 8.51 -21.94 -9.17
CA LYS A 431 9.60 -22.81 -9.58
C LYS A 431 9.25 -23.42 -10.94
N ALA A 432 10.24 -23.56 -11.80
CA ALA A 432 10.11 -24.21 -13.12
C ALA A 432 11.25 -25.21 -13.34
N ARG A 433 11.08 -26.08 -14.31
CA ARG A 433 12.17 -26.94 -14.78
C ARG A 433 12.88 -26.30 -15.97
N LYS A 434 14.23 -26.22 -15.90
CA LYS A 434 15.09 -25.82 -17.00
C LYS A 434 16.27 -26.79 -17.03
N ASP A 435 16.56 -27.39 -18.16
CA ASP A 435 17.64 -28.34 -18.36
C ASP A 435 17.65 -29.49 -17.33
N GLY A 436 16.45 -29.99 -16.99
CA GLY A 436 16.26 -31.08 -16.02
C GLY A 436 16.31 -30.64 -14.53
N GLN A 437 16.69 -29.40 -14.22
CA GLN A 437 16.80 -28.86 -12.86
C GLN A 437 15.63 -27.97 -12.48
N MET A 438 15.32 -27.92 -11.18
CA MET A 438 14.35 -26.96 -10.63
C MET A 438 15.03 -25.60 -10.40
N VAL A 439 14.56 -24.57 -11.08
CA VAL A 439 15.09 -23.21 -11.01
C VAL A 439 14.04 -22.22 -10.47
N GLU A 440 14.51 -21.06 -10.03
CA GLU A 440 13.65 -19.92 -9.72
C GLU A 440 12.96 -19.40 -10.97
N ALA A 441 11.68 -19.12 -10.85
CA ALA A 441 10.83 -18.73 -11.98
C ALA A 441 9.75 -17.72 -11.53
N ALA A 442 9.11 -17.10 -12.49
CA ALA A 442 7.94 -16.25 -12.27
C ALA A 442 6.76 -16.71 -13.12
N LYS A 443 5.57 -16.77 -12.52
CA LYS A 443 4.31 -16.77 -13.27
C LYS A 443 4.08 -15.38 -13.83
N ILE A 444 3.52 -15.29 -15.02
CA ILE A 444 3.13 -14.01 -15.63
C ILE A 444 1.61 -13.92 -15.69
N PHE A 445 1.07 -12.80 -15.25
CA PHE A 445 -0.33 -12.43 -15.35
C PHE A 445 -0.43 -11.20 -16.25
N LEU A 446 -1.46 -11.10 -17.10
CA LEU A 446 -1.67 -9.99 -18.02
C LEU A 446 -3.08 -9.42 -17.92
N GLY A 447 -3.20 -8.14 -18.23
CA GLY A 447 -4.47 -7.47 -18.46
C GLY A 447 -5.15 -6.90 -17.21
N GLY A 448 -4.42 -6.69 -16.12
CA GLY A 448 -4.93 -5.92 -14.99
C GLY A 448 -5.15 -4.46 -15.40
N ALA A 449 -6.31 -3.92 -15.05
CA ALA A 449 -6.70 -2.54 -15.32
C ALA A 449 -7.36 -1.95 -14.08
N MET A 450 -6.98 -0.72 -13.72
CA MET A 450 -7.50 0.01 -12.56
C MET A 450 -8.07 1.38 -12.98
N ASP A 451 -8.46 1.51 -14.21
CA ASP A 451 -9.15 2.65 -14.81
C ASP A 451 -10.65 2.36 -15.01
N ALA A 452 -11.28 2.94 -15.98
CA ALA A 452 -12.70 2.73 -16.28
C ALA A 452 -13.01 1.25 -16.53
N GLY A 453 -13.63 0.59 -15.55
CA GLY A 453 -13.92 -0.85 -15.56
C GLY A 453 -12.77 -1.69 -14.97
N PRO A 454 -12.52 -1.59 -13.65
CA PRO A 454 -11.42 -2.30 -13.00
C PRO A 454 -11.48 -3.80 -13.25
N LYS A 455 -10.33 -4.37 -13.66
CA LYS A 455 -10.20 -5.78 -14.03
C LYS A 455 -8.91 -6.36 -13.44
N LEU A 456 -9.00 -7.57 -12.91
CA LEU A 456 -7.83 -8.31 -12.44
C LEU A 456 -7.10 -8.99 -13.60
N ALA A 457 -5.76 -9.00 -13.53
CA ALA A 457 -4.91 -9.71 -14.48
C ALA A 457 -5.14 -11.23 -14.42
N GLU A 458 -5.13 -11.87 -15.57
CA GLU A 458 -5.31 -13.31 -15.74
C GLU A 458 -3.96 -14.01 -15.97
N LEU A 459 -3.88 -15.29 -15.58
CA LEU A 459 -2.66 -16.07 -15.74
C LEU A 459 -2.36 -16.26 -17.24
N HIS A 460 -1.19 -15.79 -17.66
CA HIS A 460 -0.65 -15.92 -19.02
C HIS A 460 0.39 -17.03 -19.12
N ASP A 461 1.36 -17.07 -18.19
CA ASP A 461 2.38 -18.10 -18.14
C ASP A 461 2.50 -18.68 -16.71
N LYS A 462 2.72 -20.01 -16.64
CA LYS A 462 2.76 -20.76 -15.38
C LYS A 462 4.13 -20.76 -14.69
N GLY A 463 5.19 -20.36 -15.39
CA GLY A 463 6.54 -20.36 -14.81
C GLY A 463 7.66 -20.16 -15.82
N VAL A 464 8.03 -18.91 -16.06
CA VAL A 464 9.19 -18.51 -16.85
C VAL A 464 10.41 -18.50 -15.93
N PRO A 465 11.51 -19.25 -16.23
CA PRO A 465 12.76 -19.15 -15.50
C PRO A 465 13.25 -17.70 -15.39
N LEU A 466 13.78 -17.29 -14.24
CA LEU A 466 14.24 -15.89 -14.06
C LEU A 466 15.33 -15.52 -15.07
N SER A 467 16.14 -16.47 -15.51
CA SER A 467 17.15 -16.25 -16.56
C SER A 467 16.59 -15.92 -17.93
N ASP A 468 15.33 -16.25 -18.20
CA ASP A 468 14.68 -16.06 -19.50
C ASP A 468 13.63 -14.94 -19.44
N LEU A 469 13.46 -14.34 -18.25
CA LEU A 469 12.36 -13.45 -17.96
C LEU A 469 12.45 -12.13 -18.76
N ALA A 470 13.66 -11.59 -18.93
CA ALA A 470 13.85 -10.36 -19.69
C ALA A 470 13.47 -10.56 -21.18
N ASP A 471 13.83 -11.69 -21.78
CA ASP A 471 13.49 -12.00 -23.18
C ASP A 471 11.97 -12.12 -23.38
N VAL A 472 11.30 -12.82 -22.45
CA VAL A 472 9.84 -12.99 -22.51
C VAL A 472 9.13 -11.65 -22.29
N LEU A 473 9.60 -10.84 -21.35
CA LEU A 473 9.01 -9.53 -21.11
C LEU A 473 9.26 -8.55 -22.27
N GLU A 474 10.45 -8.57 -22.89
CA GLU A 474 10.73 -7.78 -24.09
C GLU A 474 9.70 -8.09 -25.19
N GLN A 475 9.47 -9.38 -25.46
CA GLN A 475 8.49 -9.80 -26.46
C GLN A 475 7.09 -9.30 -26.12
N LEU A 476 6.64 -9.48 -24.87
CA LEU A 476 5.34 -9.02 -24.40
C LEU A 476 5.17 -7.50 -24.52
N LEU A 477 6.22 -6.73 -24.16
CA LEU A 477 6.20 -5.26 -24.27
C LEU A 477 6.06 -4.80 -25.72
N VAL A 478 6.74 -5.45 -26.64
CA VAL A 478 6.63 -5.16 -28.08
C VAL A 478 5.24 -5.53 -28.63
N GLU A 479 4.76 -6.73 -28.32
CA GLU A 479 3.50 -7.26 -28.89
C GLU A 479 2.25 -6.61 -28.31
N ARG A 480 2.27 -6.19 -27.03
CA ARG A 480 1.07 -5.78 -26.29
C ARG A 480 1.05 -4.33 -25.85
N PHE A 481 2.23 -3.71 -25.70
CA PHE A 481 2.36 -2.37 -25.10
C PHE A 481 3.01 -1.35 -26.04
N GLY A 482 3.23 -1.71 -27.31
CA GLY A 482 3.74 -0.81 -28.34
C GLY A 482 5.22 -0.44 -28.17
N ALA A 483 5.97 -1.21 -27.39
CA ALA A 483 7.40 -0.99 -27.24
C ALA A 483 8.14 -1.18 -28.58
N ARG A 484 9.18 -0.38 -28.77
CA ARG A 484 10.09 -0.49 -29.91
C ARG A 484 11.43 -1.04 -29.44
N ARG A 485 11.98 -2.02 -30.15
CA ARG A 485 13.34 -2.49 -29.86
C ARG A 485 14.34 -1.37 -30.17
N ARG A 486 15.28 -1.19 -29.25
CA ARG A 486 16.40 -0.28 -29.49
C ARG A 486 17.38 -0.90 -30.45
N ASP A 487 18.02 -0.07 -31.28
CA ASP A 487 19.16 -0.50 -32.07
C ASP A 487 20.36 -0.73 -31.10
N PRO A 488 20.97 -1.92 -31.08
CA PRO A 488 22.14 -2.19 -30.24
C PRO A 488 23.32 -1.26 -30.50
N ALA A 489 23.38 -0.61 -31.67
CA ALA A 489 24.40 0.35 -32.02
C ALA A 489 24.13 1.79 -31.55
N ALA A 490 22.89 2.10 -31.16
CA ALA A 490 22.54 3.38 -30.57
C ALA A 490 22.80 3.32 -29.05
N GLY A 491 23.82 4.02 -28.58
CA GLY A 491 24.13 4.13 -27.14
C GLY A 491 22.90 4.60 -26.31
N PRO A 492 22.96 4.52 -24.97
CA PRO A 492 21.83 4.89 -24.09
C PRO A 492 21.34 6.30 -24.42
N SER A 493 20.04 6.42 -24.70
CA SER A 493 19.40 7.72 -24.97
C SER A 493 19.60 8.66 -23.79
N PRO A 494 19.96 9.94 -24.01
CA PRO A 494 19.85 10.94 -22.97
C PRO A 494 18.37 11.07 -22.58
N SER A 495 18.11 11.15 -21.27
CA SER A 495 16.77 11.37 -20.72
C SER A 495 16.04 12.50 -21.47
N VAL A 496 14.86 12.19 -21.99
CA VAL A 496 14.01 13.20 -22.64
C VAL A 496 13.55 14.16 -21.55
N ALA A 497 14.09 15.36 -21.56
CA ALA A 497 13.53 16.46 -20.80
C ALA A 497 12.15 16.78 -21.38
N VAL A 498 11.12 16.52 -20.61
CA VAL A 498 9.77 16.97 -20.94
C VAL A 498 9.73 18.47 -20.79
N SER A 499 9.55 19.17 -21.92
CA SER A 499 9.36 20.62 -22.03
C SER A 499 8.04 21.08 -21.42
#